data_bb602f6e1a9274c6e0f1480d087853ec
#
_entry.id   bb602f6e1a9274c6e0f1480d087853ec
#
_cell.length_a   1.000
_cell.length_b   1.000
_cell.length_c   1.000
_cell.angle_alpha   90.00
_cell.angle_beta   90.00
_cell.angle_gamma   90.00
#
_symmetry.space_group_name_H-M   'P 1'
#
loop_
_entity.id
_entity.type
_entity.pdbx_description
1 polymer ?
#
loop_
_entity_poly.entity_id
_entity_poly.type
_entity_poly.pdbx_seq_one_letter_code
_entity_poly.pdbx_strand_id
1 'polypeptide(L)'
;MKALIIHTRRTGLGLIRSLGKKEVDVFCADEYKSPGFYSRYVSEGFIIPSIIKDGERSFIDKMLEIGEDIGSNDKIFLFTSSDDYLIIISKYWDKLSKYYISVSEINRTKLLDNLLKDRMYKIAESAN
;
A
#
# COMPACT_ATOMS: atom_id res chain seq x y z
N MET A 1 4.41 -11.90 -2.37
CA MET A 1 4.43 -10.60 -1.68
C MET A 1 3.34 -9.71 -2.25
N LYS A 2 2.60 -9.06 -1.39
CA LYS A 2 1.50 -8.17 -1.78
C LYS A 2 1.77 -6.75 -1.30
N ALA A 3 1.37 -5.76 -2.08
CA ALA A 3 1.50 -4.36 -1.73
C ALA A 3 0.19 -3.64 -2.00
N LEU A 4 -0.22 -2.78 -1.09
CA LEU A 4 -1.36 -1.89 -1.25
C LEU A 4 -0.86 -0.46 -1.28
N ILE A 5 -1.17 0.27 -2.33
CA ILE A 5 -0.75 1.64 -2.52
C ILE A 5 -1.98 2.53 -2.41
N ILE A 6 -1.97 3.41 -1.42
CA ILE A 6 -3.04 4.38 -1.21
C ILE A 6 -2.68 5.68 -1.91
N HIS A 7 -3.67 6.30 -2.54
CA HIS A 7 -3.50 7.58 -3.23
C HIS A 7 -2.65 7.41 -4.48
N THR A 8 -3.20 6.68 -5.45
CA THR A 8 -2.48 6.26 -6.66
C THR A 8 -2.54 7.29 -7.77
N ARG A 9 -2.17 8.51 -7.44
CA ARG A 9 -2.04 9.60 -8.39
C ARG A 9 -0.60 9.60 -8.93
N ARG A 10 -0.05 10.73 -9.29
CA ARG A 10 1.24 10.81 -9.98
C ARG A 10 2.37 9.96 -9.36
N THR A 11 2.64 10.13 -8.08
CA THR A 11 3.72 9.41 -7.39
C THR A 11 3.44 7.92 -7.28
N GLY A 12 2.18 7.58 -7.02
CA GLY A 12 1.77 6.19 -6.88
C GLY A 12 1.93 5.38 -8.16
N LEU A 13 1.76 6.00 -9.33
CA LEU A 13 1.92 5.31 -10.61
C LEU A 13 3.34 4.76 -10.82
N GLY A 14 4.35 5.54 -10.47
CA GLY A 14 5.74 5.10 -10.57
C GLY A 14 6.01 3.90 -9.68
N LEU A 15 5.49 3.94 -8.46
CA LEU A 15 5.64 2.85 -7.51
C LEU A 15 4.91 1.58 -7.98
N ILE A 16 3.69 1.71 -8.47
CA ILE A 16 2.92 0.59 -9.04
C ILE A 16 3.70 -0.11 -10.13
N ARG A 17 4.23 0.67 -11.07
CA ARG A 17 4.99 0.13 -12.19
C ARG A 17 6.26 -0.57 -11.71
N SER A 18 6.98 0.06 -10.80
CA SER A 18 8.22 -0.48 -10.26
C SER A 18 7.99 -1.83 -9.55
N LEU A 19 6.98 -1.89 -8.70
CA LEU A 19 6.64 -3.11 -7.96
C LEU A 19 6.09 -4.20 -8.89
N GLY A 20 5.23 -3.82 -9.81
CA GLY A 20 4.62 -4.77 -10.75
C GLY A 20 5.63 -5.44 -11.65
N LYS A 21 6.64 -4.70 -12.10
CA LYS A 21 7.73 -5.26 -12.90
C LYS A 21 8.58 -6.27 -12.12
N LYS A 22 8.53 -6.23 -10.81
CA LYS A 22 9.28 -7.14 -9.93
C LYS A 22 8.41 -8.26 -9.38
N GLU A 23 7.30 -8.53 -10.02
CA GLU A 23 6.38 -9.63 -9.69
C GLU A 23 5.74 -9.52 -8.31
N VAL A 24 5.58 -8.31 -7.81
CA VAL A 24 4.82 -8.05 -6.60
C VAL A 24 3.35 -7.94 -7.00
N ASP A 25 2.46 -8.60 -6.26
CA ASP A 25 1.01 -8.41 -6.43
C ASP A 25 0.63 -7.04 -5.91
N VAL A 26 0.27 -6.15 -6.82
CA VAL A 26 -0.02 -4.75 -6.49
C VAL A 26 -1.52 -4.51 -6.45
N PHE A 27 -1.96 -3.88 -5.39
CA PHE A 27 -3.33 -3.40 -5.21
C PHE A 27 -3.28 -1.90 -5.01
N CYS A 28 -4.32 -1.19 -5.39
CA CYS A 28 -4.39 0.24 -5.19
C CYS A 28 -5.69 0.65 -4.53
N ALA A 29 -5.67 1.79 -3.85
CA ALA A 29 -6.83 2.35 -3.18
C ALA A 29 -6.81 3.87 -3.30
N ASP A 30 -7.95 4.44 -3.58
CA ASP A 30 -8.12 5.89 -3.63
C ASP A 30 -9.60 6.21 -3.44
N GLU A 31 -9.91 7.48 -3.22
CA GLU A 31 -11.29 7.94 -3.04
C GLU A 31 -12.10 7.90 -4.34
N TYR A 32 -11.42 7.82 -5.48
CA TYR A 32 -12.01 7.69 -6.79
C TYR A 32 -11.09 6.81 -7.66
N LYS A 33 -11.57 6.44 -8.84
CA LYS A 33 -10.75 5.65 -9.79
C LYS A 33 -9.66 6.53 -10.40
N SER A 34 -8.59 6.72 -9.63
CA SER A 34 -7.41 7.47 -10.05
C SER A 34 -6.59 6.68 -11.07
N PRO A 35 -5.59 7.31 -11.72
CA PRO A 35 -4.82 6.65 -12.78
C PRO A 35 -4.26 5.27 -12.44
N GLY A 36 -3.91 5.03 -11.19
CA GLY A 36 -3.40 3.72 -10.76
C GLY A 36 -4.35 2.57 -11.01
N PHE A 37 -5.66 2.82 -10.96
CA PHE A 37 -6.69 1.80 -11.18
C PHE A 37 -6.64 1.21 -12.59
N TYR A 38 -6.07 1.94 -13.53
CA TYR A 38 -6.00 1.53 -14.94
C TYR A 38 -4.66 0.91 -15.31
N SER A 39 -3.76 0.77 -14.36
CA SER A 39 -2.47 0.16 -14.60
C SER A 39 -2.61 -1.35 -14.79
N ARG A 40 -1.94 -1.89 -15.80
CA ARG A 40 -1.91 -3.33 -16.04
C ARG A 40 -1.23 -4.11 -14.92
N TYR A 41 -0.45 -3.43 -14.09
CA TYR A 41 0.26 -4.05 -12.97
C TYR A 41 -0.59 -4.19 -11.72
N VAL A 42 -1.77 -3.58 -11.68
CA VAL A 42 -2.67 -3.63 -10.52
C VAL A 42 -3.63 -4.80 -10.66
N SER A 43 -3.61 -5.67 -9.67
CA SER A 43 -4.52 -6.83 -9.62
C SER A 43 -5.94 -6.42 -9.32
N GLU A 44 -6.13 -5.48 -8.41
CA GLU A 44 -7.45 -4.98 -8.03
C GLU A 44 -7.31 -3.58 -7.42
N GLY A 45 -8.29 -2.72 -7.70
CA GLY A 45 -8.39 -1.39 -7.11
C GLY A 45 -9.57 -1.30 -6.16
N PHE A 46 -9.40 -0.56 -5.07
CA PHE A 46 -10.44 -0.37 -4.05
C PHE A 46 -10.79 1.09 -3.91
N ILE A 47 -12.08 1.39 -3.91
CA ILE A 47 -12.55 2.74 -3.59
C ILE A 47 -12.67 2.82 -2.07
N ILE A 48 -11.99 3.80 -1.48
CA ILE A 48 -11.97 4.00 -0.04
C ILE A 48 -12.79 5.25 0.33
N PRO A 49 -13.36 5.28 1.54
CA PRO A 49 -14.10 6.45 2.01
C PRO A 49 -13.20 7.68 2.13
N SER A 50 -13.80 8.85 1.91
CA SER A 50 -13.10 10.12 2.13
C SER A 50 -12.91 10.36 3.62
N ILE A 51 -11.70 10.66 4.03
CA ILE A 51 -11.40 11.01 5.41
C ILE A 51 -12.17 12.24 5.84
N ILE A 52 -12.29 13.23 4.95
CA ILE A 52 -12.93 14.50 5.23
C ILE A 52 -14.47 14.34 5.29
N LYS A 53 -15.05 13.64 4.32
CA LYS A 53 -16.50 13.50 4.20
C LYS A 53 -17.07 12.40 5.08
N ASP A 54 -16.41 11.26 5.12
CA ASP A 54 -16.92 10.05 5.77
C ASP A 54 -16.28 9.77 7.12
N GLY A 55 -15.21 10.47 7.44
CA GLY A 55 -14.49 10.34 8.69
C GLY A 55 -13.41 9.27 8.65
N GLU A 56 -12.46 9.39 9.57
CA GLU A 56 -11.31 8.49 9.63
C GLU A 56 -11.70 7.06 9.99
N ARG A 57 -12.77 6.88 10.76
CA ARG A 57 -13.21 5.55 11.18
C ARG A 57 -13.73 4.73 10.02
N SER A 58 -14.48 5.35 9.12
CA SER A 58 -14.96 4.68 7.90
C SER A 58 -13.79 4.24 7.03
N PHE A 59 -12.77 5.07 6.92
CA PHE A 59 -11.54 4.73 6.21
C PHE A 59 -10.85 3.51 6.84
N ILE A 60 -10.70 3.51 8.17
CA ILE A 60 -10.03 2.41 8.87
C ILE A 60 -10.81 1.11 8.74
N ASP A 61 -12.14 1.16 8.87
CA ASP A 61 -12.99 -0.02 8.69
C ASP A 61 -12.82 -0.62 7.29
N LYS A 62 -12.74 0.24 6.27
CA LYS A 62 -12.49 -0.23 4.90
C LYS A 62 -11.10 -0.84 4.75
N MET A 63 -10.10 -0.27 5.39
CA MET A 63 -8.74 -0.80 5.37
C MET A 63 -8.65 -2.19 6.02
N LEU A 64 -9.39 -2.39 7.10
CA LEU A 64 -9.46 -3.71 7.73
C LEU A 64 -10.17 -4.72 6.84
N GLU A 65 -11.24 -4.30 6.17
CA GLU A 65 -11.95 -5.13 5.20
C GLU A 65 -11.05 -5.56 4.05
N ILE A 66 -10.31 -4.62 3.47
CA ILE A 66 -9.35 -4.89 2.41
C ILE A 66 -8.28 -5.87 2.88
N GLY A 67 -7.74 -5.65 4.06
CA GLY A 67 -6.73 -6.52 4.65
C GLY A 67 -7.22 -7.95 4.81
N GLU A 68 -8.47 -8.10 5.19
CA GLU A 68 -9.09 -9.41 5.33
C GLU A 68 -9.32 -10.08 3.96
N ASP A 69 -9.74 -9.29 2.97
CA ASP A 69 -10.03 -9.80 1.62
C ASP A 69 -8.78 -10.26 0.88
N ILE A 70 -7.71 -9.48 0.89
CA ILE A 70 -6.52 -9.78 0.11
C ILE A 70 -5.38 -10.38 0.93
N GLY A 71 -5.45 -10.24 2.25
CA GLY A 71 -4.47 -10.81 3.16
C GLY A 71 -4.59 -12.32 3.20
N SER A 72 -3.45 -12.96 3.32
CA SER A 72 -3.38 -14.40 3.53
C SER A 72 -2.47 -14.64 4.73
N ASN A 73 -1.55 -15.59 4.65
CA ASN A 73 -0.60 -15.83 5.73
C ASN A 73 0.45 -14.72 5.85
N ASP A 74 0.68 -13.98 4.76
CA ASP A 74 1.65 -12.89 4.73
C ASP A 74 0.97 -11.54 4.90
N LYS A 75 1.65 -10.61 5.57
CA LYS A 75 1.17 -9.25 5.70
C LYS A 75 1.37 -8.48 4.40
N ILE A 76 0.54 -7.46 4.22
CA ILE A 76 0.52 -6.62 3.04
C ILE A 76 1.40 -5.40 3.29
N PHE A 77 2.31 -5.08 2.37
CA PHE A 77 3.10 -3.85 2.44
C PHE A 77 2.21 -2.66 2.08
N LEU A 78 2.14 -1.70 2.98
CA LEU A 78 1.28 -0.53 2.83
C LEU A 78 2.11 0.70 2.50
N PHE A 79 1.80 1.32 1.36
CA PHE A 79 2.48 2.50 0.88
C PHE A 79 1.50 3.66 0.73
N THR A 80 1.91 4.85 1.11
CA THR A 80 1.20 6.07 0.78
C THR A 80 2.18 7.23 0.70
N SER A 81 1.93 8.15 -0.23
CA SER A 81 2.68 9.40 -0.33
C SER A 81 1.95 10.57 0.34
N SER A 82 0.77 10.33 0.87
CA SER A 82 -0.06 11.36 1.49
C SER A 82 0.15 11.41 3.00
N ASP A 83 0.54 12.58 3.50
CA ASP A 83 0.72 12.81 4.93
C ASP A 83 -0.57 12.63 5.71
N ASP A 84 -1.70 13.00 5.13
CA ASP A 84 -3.00 12.87 5.77
C ASP A 84 -3.34 11.41 6.06
N TYR A 85 -3.11 10.53 5.10
CA TYR A 85 -3.31 9.09 5.30
C TYR A 85 -2.30 8.51 6.27
N LEU A 86 -1.05 8.97 6.22
CA LEU A 86 -0.01 8.52 7.14
C LEU A 86 -0.37 8.78 8.60
N ILE A 87 -0.87 9.97 8.88
CA ILE A 87 -1.27 10.36 10.24
C ILE A 87 -2.34 9.41 10.77
N ILE A 88 -3.36 9.14 9.96
CA ILE A 88 -4.47 8.28 10.36
C ILE A 88 -4.04 6.82 10.48
N ILE A 89 -3.24 6.35 9.56
CA ILE A 89 -2.68 4.99 9.62
C ILE A 89 -1.87 4.80 10.91
N SER A 90 -1.05 5.78 11.26
CA SER A 90 -0.25 5.72 12.49
C SER A 90 -1.13 5.71 13.74
N LYS A 91 -2.19 6.52 13.74
CA LYS A 91 -3.14 6.61 14.85
C LYS A 91 -3.83 5.28 15.15
N TYR A 92 -4.16 4.52 14.11
CA TYR A 92 -4.87 3.24 14.24
C TYR A 92 -3.97 2.04 13.96
N TRP A 93 -2.66 2.22 14.09
CA TRP A 93 -1.70 1.17 13.75
C TRP A 93 -1.90 -0.13 14.51
N ASP A 94 -2.35 -0.06 15.76
CA ASP A 94 -2.62 -1.26 16.55
C ASP A 94 -3.61 -2.21 15.87
N LYS A 95 -4.59 -1.64 15.18
CA LYS A 95 -5.59 -2.43 14.44
C LYS A 95 -5.05 -2.85 13.06
N LEU A 96 -4.40 -1.94 12.38
CA LEU A 96 -3.92 -2.17 11.01
C LEU A 96 -2.73 -3.11 10.95
N SER A 97 -1.89 -3.13 11.97
CA SER A 97 -0.69 -3.96 12.00
C SER A 97 -0.99 -5.46 11.92
N LYS A 98 -2.22 -5.85 12.16
CA LYS A 98 -2.65 -7.23 12.00
C LYS A 98 -2.52 -7.70 10.54
N TYR A 99 -2.79 -6.79 9.59
CA TYR A 99 -2.80 -7.10 8.16
C TYR A 99 -1.67 -6.46 7.38
N TYR A 100 -1.12 -5.35 7.87
CA TYR A 100 -0.22 -4.50 7.10
C TYR A 100 1.13 -4.31 7.75
N ILE A 101 2.12 -4.07 6.89
CA ILE A 101 3.43 -3.57 7.29
C ILE A 101 3.58 -2.20 6.64
N SER A 102 3.70 -1.14 7.45
CA SER A 102 3.86 0.20 6.90
C SER A 102 5.31 0.47 6.58
N VAL A 103 5.57 0.87 5.34
CA VAL A 103 6.92 1.25 4.90
C VAL A 103 7.20 2.73 5.13
N SER A 104 6.23 3.45 5.68
CA SER A 104 6.31 4.90 5.86
C SER A 104 6.69 5.35 7.27
N GLU A 105 6.71 4.47 8.23
CA GLU A 105 7.09 4.79 9.61
C GLU A 105 8.60 4.77 9.78
N ILE A 106 9.16 5.90 10.19
CA ILE A 106 10.61 6.10 10.23
C ILE A 106 11.36 5.06 11.07
N ASN A 107 10.87 4.71 12.25
CA ASN A 107 11.58 3.80 13.14
C ASN A 107 11.40 2.32 12.83
N ARG A 108 10.29 1.96 12.19
CA ARG A 108 10.05 0.60 11.73
C ARG A 108 10.51 0.42 10.31
N THR A 109 10.44 1.49 9.53
CA THR A 109 10.75 1.46 8.11
C THR A 109 12.21 1.34 7.79
N LYS A 110 13.11 1.78 8.67
CA LYS A 110 14.52 1.67 8.34
C LYS A 110 14.93 0.24 8.08
N LEU A 111 14.47 -0.68 8.92
CA LEU A 111 14.74 -2.10 8.72
C LEU A 111 13.92 -2.68 7.58
N LEU A 112 12.64 -2.31 7.50
CA LEU A 112 11.73 -2.78 6.45
C LEU A 112 12.10 -2.23 5.09
N ASP A 113 12.46 -0.95 5.01
CA ASP A 113 12.95 -0.33 3.77
C ASP A 113 14.20 -1.03 3.26
N ASN A 114 15.12 -1.35 4.14
CA ASN A 114 16.34 -2.06 3.76
C ASN A 114 16.01 -3.45 3.24
N LEU A 115 15.12 -4.17 3.90
CA LEU A 115 14.67 -5.48 3.45
C LEU A 115 13.98 -5.42 2.10
N LEU A 116 13.11 -4.42 1.90
CA LEU A 116 12.40 -4.24 0.66
C LEU A 116 13.35 -3.86 -0.47
N LYS A 117 14.28 -2.96 -0.22
CA LYS A 117 15.31 -2.58 -1.18
C LYS A 117 16.19 -3.77 -1.57
N ASP A 118 16.62 -4.55 -0.60
CA ASP A 118 17.40 -5.74 -0.87
C ASP A 118 16.67 -6.71 -1.78
N ARG A 119 15.39 -6.95 -1.53
CA ARG A 119 14.56 -7.79 -2.39
C ARG A 119 14.43 -7.23 -3.79
N MET A 120 14.19 -5.93 -3.90
CA MET A 120 14.08 -5.26 -5.20
C MET A 120 15.39 -5.32 -5.97
N TYR A 121 16.51 -5.09 -5.32
CA TYR A 121 17.83 -5.18 -5.95
C TYR A 121 18.13 -6.60 -6.43
N LYS A 122 17.85 -7.60 -5.62
CA LYS A 122 18.04 -9.00 -5.99
C LYS A 122 17.21 -9.38 -7.21
N ILE A 123 15.96 -8.95 -7.26
CA ILE A 123 15.09 -9.20 -8.41
C ILE A 123 15.61 -8.47 -9.64
N ALA A 124 16.05 -7.21 -9.49
CA ALA A 124 16.60 -6.43 -10.58
C ALA A 124 17.89 -7.06 -11.14
N GLU A 125 18.77 -7.54 -10.28
CA GLU A 125 19.98 -8.26 -10.69
C GLU A 125 19.65 -9.54 -11.43
N SER A 126 18.64 -10.25 -10.99
CA SER A 126 18.18 -11.48 -11.65
C SER A 126 17.55 -11.21 -13.02
N ALA A 127 16.97 -10.03 -13.21
CA ALA A 127 16.34 -9.64 -14.47
C ALA A 127 17.34 -9.15 -15.53
N ASN A 128 18.53 -8.83 -15.11
CA ASN A 128 19.61 -8.40 -15.99
C ASN A 128 20.43 -9.60 -16.44
#